data_3b80b40adb47b7dd6c3cd9d86b0408fe
#
_entry.id   3b80b40adb47b7dd6c3cd9d86b0408fe
#
_cell.length_a   1.000
_cell.length_b   1.000
_cell.length_c   1.000
_cell.angle_alpha   90.00
_cell.angle_beta   90.00
_cell.angle_gamma   90.00
#
_symmetry.space_group_name_H-M   'P 1'
#
loop_
_entity.id
_entity.type
_entity.pdbx_description
1 polymer ?
#
loop_
_entity_poly.entity_id
_entity_poly.type
_entity_poly.pdbx_seq_one_letter_code
_entity_poly.pdbx_strand_id
1 'polypeptide(L)'
;PTKWDMGYLDCLYGHDWELTKSPAGAHQWTPKKNGQKIKMVPDAHQKGVLHPPMMQTTDISMKVDPSYGPITKHFHQNPKEFHDAFARAWFKLTHRDMGPRVCYLGSEVPKEQLIWQDPIDKPKYKLKSKDIKDLKNKISKSKISISDLVSTAWASASTFRGSDKRGGANGARVMLEPQKNWAVNNPKKLSTVVKALNKIKDQFDNKKKSVSMADLIVLAGGVGVEMAAKKAGHKVCLLYTSDAADDTSG
;
A
#
# COMPACT_ATOMS: atom_id res chain seq x y z
N PRO A 1 5.94 28.22 14.61
CA PRO A 1 5.07 27.07 14.27
C PRO A 1 5.63 25.77 14.87
N THR A 2 5.64 25.69 16.19
CA THR A 2 6.12 24.50 16.92
C THR A 2 5.02 23.81 17.73
N LYS A 3 3.80 24.38 17.68
CA LYS A 3 2.62 23.86 18.37
C LYS A 3 1.50 23.66 17.38
N TRP A 4 0.87 22.49 17.45
CA TRP A 4 -0.35 22.21 16.70
C TRP A 4 -1.53 23.00 17.29
N ASP A 5 -2.27 23.73 16.46
CA ASP A 5 -3.43 24.51 16.85
C ASP A 5 -4.48 24.60 15.73
N MET A 6 -5.56 25.32 15.96
CA MET A 6 -6.64 25.53 15.00
C MET A 6 -6.48 26.83 14.17
N GLY A 7 -5.33 27.49 14.25
CA GLY A 7 -5.09 28.82 13.70
C GLY A 7 -5.44 28.98 12.21
N TYR A 8 -5.27 27.94 11.42
CA TYR A 8 -5.68 27.94 10.01
C TYR A 8 -7.20 28.06 9.85
N LEU A 9 -7.98 27.22 10.51
CA LEU A 9 -9.44 27.25 10.44
C LEU A 9 -10.03 28.50 11.13
N ASP A 10 -9.42 28.93 12.23
CA ASP A 10 -9.78 30.19 12.90
C ASP A 10 -9.61 31.38 11.96
N CYS A 11 -8.52 31.42 11.21
CA CYS A 11 -8.27 32.47 10.22
C CYS A 11 -9.26 32.39 9.05
N LEU A 12 -9.45 31.20 8.49
CA LEU A 12 -10.35 30.95 7.34
C LEU A 12 -11.80 31.37 7.65
N TYR A 13 -12.30 30.96 8.80
CA TYR A 13 -13.68 31.25 9.22
C TYR A 13 -13.84 32.60 9.91
N GLY A 14 -12.76 33.14 10.48
CA GLY A 14 -12.77 34.42 11.21
C GLY A 14 -12.86 35.68 10.33
N HIS A 15 -12.77 35.53 9.02
CA HIS A 15 -12.78 36.65 8.10
C HIS A 15 -13.74 36.45 6.91
N ASP A 16 -14.26 37.56 6.39
CA ASP A 16 -14.79 37.64 5.04
C ASP A 16 -13.67 37.97 4.08
N TRP A 17 -13.63 37.27 2.96
CA TRP A 17 -12.52 37.30 2.01
C TRP A 17 -12.90 37.97 0.70
N GLU A 18 -11.97 38.71 0.07
CA GLU A 18 -12.10 39.25 -1.28
C GLU A 18 -10.91 38.85 -2.14
N LEU A 19 -11.17 38.62 -3.43
CA LEU A 19 -10.15 38.23 -4.40
C LEU A 19 -9.28 39.46 -4.74
N THR A 20 -7.97 39.28 -4.67
CA THR A 20 -6.97 40.28 -5.04
C THR A 20 -5.87 39.65 -5.89
N LYS A 21 -4.89 40.44 -6.29
CA LYS A 21 -3.69 39.98 -6.97
C LYS A 21 -2.45 40.28 -6.15
N SER A 22 -1.51 39.33 -6.16
CA SER A 22 -0.17 39.56 -5.62
C SER A 22 0.61 40.56 -6.49
N PRO A 23 1.74 41.12 -6.02
CA PRO A 23 2.62 41.93 -6.85
C PRO A 23 3.07 41.26 -8.15
N ALA A 24 3.17 39.92 -8.16
CA ALA A 24 3.51 39.10 -9.33
C ALA A 24 2.29 38.75 -10.21
N GLY A 25 1.09 39.27 -9.91
CA GLY A 25 -0.14 39.06 -10.68
C GLY A 25 -0.91 37.76 -10.36
N ALA A 26 -0.45 36.92 -9.43
CA ALA A 26 -1.17 35.71 -9.03
C ALA A 26 -2.42 36.04 -8.19
N HIS A 27 -3.49 35.25 -8.38
CA HIS A 27 -4.70 35.42 -7.57
C HIS A 27 -4.43 35.01 -6.12
N GLN A 28 -4.91 35.82 -5.19
CA GLN A 28 -4.90 35.60 -3.76
C GLN A 28 -6.12 36.21 -3.12
N TRP A 29 -6.43 35.87 -1.88
CA TRP A 29 -7.57 36.37 -1.14
C TRP A 29 -7.09 37.11 0.11
N THR A 30 -7.63 38.26 0.37
CA THR A 30 -7.35 39.09 1.57
C THR A 30 -8.64 39.38 2.33
N PRO A 31 -8.57 39.65 3.64
CA PRO A 31 -9.77 40.04 4.38
C PRO A 31 -10.39 41.30 3.80
N LYS A 32 -11.71 41.32 3.63
CA LYS A 32 -12.47 42.49 3.17
C LYS A 32 -12.30 43.66 4.12
N LYS A 33 -12.18 44.85 3.58
CA LYS A 33 -12.15 46.13 4.34
C LYS A 33 -13.57 46.60 4.67
N ASN A 34 -14.36 45.79 5.35
CA ASN A 34 -15.77 46.04 5.72
C ASN A 34 -15.96 46.33 7.20
N GLY A 35 -14.92 46.84 7.90
CA GLY A 35 -14.96 47.12 9.33
C GLY A 35 -14.69 45.94 10.24
N GLN A 36 -14.47 44.76 9.67
CA GLN A 36 -14.08 43.59 10.48
C GLN A 36 -12.70 43.79 11.12
N LYS A 37 -12.50 43.19 12.32
CA LYS A 37 -11.20 43.16 12.97
C LYS A 37 -10.28 42.19 12.27
N ILE A 38 -9.20 42.69 11.64
CA ILE A 38 -8.22 41.85 10.96
C ILE A 38 -7.09 41.54 11.93
N LYS A 39 -6.87 40.24 12.18
CA LYS A 39 -5.73 39.74 12.95
C LYS A 39 -4.52 39.73 12.04
N MET A 40 -3.60 40.67 12.22
CA MET A 40 -2.36 40.75 11.46
C MET A 40 -1.43 39.57 11.77
N VAL A 41 -0.66 39.12 10.78
CA VAL A 41 0.32 38.05 10.90
C VAL A 41 1.73 38.59 10.71
N PRO A 42 2.75 38.04 11.40
CA PRO A 42 4.13 38.47 11.25
C PRO A 42 4.69 38.13 9.87
N ASP A 43 5.56 39.01 9.37
CA ASP A 43 6.37 38.70 8.18
C ASP A 43 7.30 37.53 8.45
N ALA A 44 7.53 36.69 7.42
CA ALA A 44 8.37 35.48 7.54
C ALA A 44 9.87 35.79 7.71
N HIS A 45 10.33 36.97 7.22
CA HIS A 45 11.74 37.30 7.14
C HIS A 45 12.08 38.59 7.92
N GLN A 46 11.13 39.55 8.01
CA GLN A 46 11.37 40.86 8.62
C GLN A 46 10.74 40.93 10.00
N LYS A 47 11.59 40.96 11.04
CA LYS A 47 11.14 41.10 12.42
C LYS A 47 10.40 42.42 12.65
N GLY A 48 9.22 42.38 13.25
CA GLY A 48 8.38 43.52 13.57
C GLY A 48 7.47 44.03 12.46
N VAL A 49 7.57 43.49 11.25
CA VAL A 49 6.65 43.75 10.15
C VAL A 49 5.43 42.86 10.26
N LEU A 50 4.23 43.39 10.05
CA LEU A 50 2.96 42.69 10.11
C LEU A 50 2.20 42.87 8.80
N HIS A 51 1.57 41.79 8.35
CA HIS A 51 0.73 41.77 7.16
C HIS A 51 -0.68 41.29 7.49
N PRO A 52 -1.71 41.67 6.70
CA PRO A 52 -2.98 40.97 6.75
C PRO A 52 -2.80 39.52 6.33
N PRO A 53 -3.56 38.59 6.89
CA PRO A 53 -3.50 37.20 6.45
C PRO A 53 -3.94 37.07 4.99
N MET A 54 -3.41 36.08 4.30
CA MET A 54 -3.75 35.78 2.92
C MET A 54 -4.17 34.31 2.80
N MET A 55 -5.13 34.08 1.89
CA MET A 55 -5.59 32.73 1.53
C MET A 55 -5.46 32.56 0.02
N GLN A 56 -5.25 31.33 -0.40
CA GLN A 56 -5.32 30.96 -1.80
C GLN A 56 -6.75 30.54 -2.17
N THR A 57 -7.05 30.41 -3.46
CA THR A 57 -8.37 29.96 -3.93
C THR A 57 -8.70 28.57 -3.40
N THR A 58 -7.71 27.71 -3.28
CA THR A 58 -7.84 26.37 -2.67
C THR A 58 -8.25 26.45 -1.18
N ASP A 59 -7.74 27.41 -0.44
CA ASP A 59 -8.14 27.60 0.97
C ASP A 59 -9.58 28.09 1.07
N ILE A 60 -9.96 29.03 0.21
CA ILE A 60 -11.35 29.55 0.18
C ILE A 60 -12.32 28.43 -0.21
N SER A 61 -11.93 27.51 -1.11
CA SER A 61 -12.76 26.37 -1.47
C SER A 61 -13.10 25.49 -0.27
N MET A 62 -12.20 25.36 0.71
CA MET A 62 -12.47 24.64 1.95
C MET A 62 -13.62 25.25 2.77
N LYS A 63 -13.95 26.53 2.55
CA LYS A 63 -15.06 27.22 3.23
C LYS A 63 -16.34 27.24 2.39
N VAL A 64 -16.23 27.43 1.08
CA VAL A 64 -17.40 27.76 0.23
C VAL A 64 -17.87 26.62 -0.65
N ASP A 65 -17.05 25.61 -0.91
CA ASP A 65 -17.46 24.42 -1.68
C ASP A 65 -18.52 23.62 -0.91
N PRO A 66 -19.62 23.22 -1.56
CA PRO A 66 -20.73 22.52 -0.87
C PRO A 66 -20.35 21.16 -0.31
N SER A 67 -19.28 20.53 -0.81
CA SER A 67 -18.77 19.26 -0.29
C SER A 67 -17.76 19.45 0.84
N TYR A 68 -16.86 20.42 0.72
CA TYR A 68 -15.80 20.65 1.72
C TYR A 68 -16.26 21.55 2.88
N GLY A 69 -17.06 22.58 2.62
CA GLY A 69 -17.46 23.54 3.63
C GLY A 69 -18.10 22.92 4.88
N PRO A 70 -19.07 22.01 4.76
CA PRO A 70 -19.66 21.33 5.92
C PRO A 70 -18.62 20.55 6.73
N ILE A 71 -17.68 19.87 6.08
CA ILE A 71 -16.64 19.04 6.73
C ILE A 71 -15.66 19.94 7.50
N THR A 72 -15.14 20.98 6.86
CA THR A 72 -14.17 21.88 7.49
C THR A 72 -14.79 22.72 8.60
N LYS A 73 -16.06 23.12 8.45
CA LYS A 73 -16.83 23.75 9.52
C LYS A 73 -17.01 22.82 10.72
N HIS A 74 -17.33 21.56 10.46
CA HIS A 74 -17.44 20.55 11.51
C HIS A 74 -16.10 20.39 12.25
N PHE A 75 -15.00 20.26 11.54
CA PHE A 75 -13.66 20.17 12.14
C PHE A 75 -13.26 21.44 12.91
N HIS A 76 -13.66 22.63 12.44
CA HIS A 76 -13.43 23.85 13.20
C HIS A 76 -14.15 23.87 14.55
N GLN A 77 -15.35 23.29 14.60
CA GLN A 77 -16.15 23.17 15.83
C GLN A 77 -15.72 21.98 16.72
N ASN A 78 -15.03 21.00 16.15
CA ASN A 78 -14.62 19.74 16.83
C ASN A 78 -13.12 19.48 16.68
N PRO A 79 -12.24 20.25 17.36
CA PRO A 79 -10.79 20.17 17.18
C PRO A 79 -10.18 18.78 17.39
N LYS A 80 -10.71 18.00 18.32
CA LYS A 80 -10.22 16.63 18.58
C LYS A 80 -10.45 15.70 17.39
N GLU A 81 -11.59 15.81 16.72
CA GLU A 81 -11.88 15.01 15.52
C GLU A 81 -11.02 15.45 14.35
N PHE A 82 -10.77 16.76 14.21
CA PHE A 82 -9.82 17.26 13.23
C PHE A 82 -8.41 16.71 13.44
N HIS A 83 -7.93 16.72 14.69
CA HIS A 83 -6.59 16.21 15.00
C HIS A 83 -6.47 14.71 14.66
N ASP A 84 -7.48 13.89 15.00
CA ASP A 84 -7.47 12.46 14.67
C ASP A 84 -7.53 12.23 13.15
N ALA A 85 -8.45 12.92 12.45
CA ALA A 85 -8.58 12.81 11.00
C ALA A 85 -7.30 13.24 10.26
N PHE A 86 -6.68 14.33 10.71
CA PHE A 86 -5.42 14.80 10.14
C PHE A 86 -4.28 13.81 10.39
N ALA A 87 -4.13 13.30 11.61
CA ALA A 87 -3.10 12.32 11.95
C ALA A 87 -3.24 11.04 11.11
N ARG A 88 -4.47 10.56 10.91
CA ARG A 88 -4.77 9.40 10.06
C ARG A 88 -4.46 9.66 8.58
N ALA A 89 -4.83 10.83 8.08
CA ALA A 89 -4.54 11.23 6.70
C ALA A 89 -3.03 11.36 6.46
N TRP A 90 -2.32 11.98 7.40
CA TRP A 90 -0.86 12.11 7.35
C TRP A 90 -0.16 10.76 7.41
N PHE A 91 -0.61 9.87 8.31
CA PHE A 91 -0.09 8.51 8.39
C PHE A 91 -0.29 7.75 7.07
N LYS A 92 -1.49 7.84 6.47
CA LYS A 92 -1.75 7.23 5.16
C LYS A 92 -0.85 7.82 4.08
N LEU A 93 -0.71 9.16 4.04
CA LEU A 93 0.14 9.82 3.04
C LEU A 93 1.59 9.33 3.08
N THR A 94 2.14 9.22 4.29
CA THR A 94 3.56 8.89 4.48
C THR A 94 3.86 7.38 4.44
N HIS A 95 2.88 6.51 4.68
CA HIS A 95 3.09 5.07 4.85
C HIS A 95 2.37 4.20 3.81
N ARG A 96 1.53 4.81 2.96
CA ARG A 96 0.74 4.05 1.99
C ARG A 96 1.58 3.09 1.13
N ASP A 97 2.78 3.51 0.75
CA ASP A 97 3.67 2.74 -0.12
C ASP A 97 4.65 1.85 0.63
N MET A 98 4.53 1.76 1.96
CA MET A 98 5.43 0.93 2.78
C MET A 98 4.99 -0.53 2.89
N GLY A 99 3.85 -0.89 2.31
CA GLY A 99 3.33 -2.25 2.34
C GLY A 99 2.73 -2.65 3.71
N PRO A 100 2.71 -3.95 4.03
CA PRO A 100 2.09 -4.44 5.24
C PRO A 100 2.79 -3.95 6.51
N ARG A 101 2.03 -3.90 7.59
CA ARG A 101 2.49 -3.38 8.89
C ARG A 101 3.75 -4.07 9.42
N VAL A 102 3.97 -5.34 9.09
CA VAL A 102 5.18 -6.09 9.47
C VAL A 102 6.48 -5.43 8.97
N CYS A 103 6.40 -4.58 7.95
CA CYS A 103 7.54 -3.82 7.42
C CYS A 103 7.89 -2.57 8.24
N TYR A 104 7.07 -2.18 9.21
CA TYR A 104 7.29 -0.97 10.01
C TYR A 104 8.16 -1.27 11.22
N LEU A 105 9.04 -0.33 11.57
CA LEU A 105 9.96 -0.46 12.68
C LEU A 105 9.71 0.61 13.74
N GLY A 106 9.94 0.28 15.01
CA GLY A 106 9.90 1.20 16.13
C GLY A 106 8.69 1.02 17.04
N SER A 107 8.78 1.63 18.21
CA SER A 107 7.77 1.55 19.28
C SER A 107 6.47 2.29 18.96
N GLU A 108 6.55 3.30 18.08
CA GLU A 108 5.42 4.15 17.72
C GLU A 108 4.51 3.57 16.61
N VAL A 109 4.81 2.37 16.14
CA VAL A 109 4.01 1.70 15.10
C VAL A 109 2.58 1.47 15.62
N PRO A 110 1.55 2.05 14.96
CA PRO A 110 0.16 1.87 15.38
C PRO A 110 -0.24 0.40 15.39
N LYS A 111 -0.97 -0.02 16.43
CA LYS A 111 -1.47 -1.41 16.53
C LYS A 111 -2.59 -1.71 15.54
N GLU A 112 -3.32 -0.69 15.13
CA GLU A 112 -4.40 -0.80 14.15
C GLU A 112 -3.86 -1.19 12.78
N GLN A 113 -4.52 -2.13 12.13
CA GLN A 113 -4.24 -2.52 10.74
C GLN A 113 -5.31 -1.93 9.83
N LEU A 114 -4.88 -1.08 8.92
CA LEU A 114 -5.77 -0.34 8.02
C LEU A 114 -5.84 -1.01 6.65
N ILE A 115 -7.00 -0.92 5.99
CA ILE A 115 -7.24 -1.57 4.69
C ILE A 115 -6.24 -1.17 3.61
N TRP A 116 -5.77 0.07 3.63
CA TRP A 116 -4.79 0.58 2.67
C TRP A 116 -3.35 0.09 2.92
N GLN A 117 -3.11 -0.61 4.02
CA GLN A 117 -1.82 -1.25 4.33
C GLN A 117 -1.68 -2.62 3.67
N ASP A 118 -2.66 -3.04 2.86
CA ASP A 118 -2.71 -4.33 2.18
C ASP A 118 -2.45 -5.50 3.15
N PRO A 119 -3.28 -5.64 4.21
CA PRO A 119 -3.09 -6.67 5.21
C PRO A 119 -3.09 -8.05 4.57
N ILE A 120 -2.12 -8.86 4.96
CA ILE A 120 -2.02 -10.26 4.53
C ILE A 120 -2.62 -11.11 5.64
N ASP A 121 -3.65 -11.86 5.30
CA ASP A 121 -4.26 -12.80 6.23
C ASP A 121 -3.29 -13.91 6.60
N LYS A 122 -3.25 -14.26 7.89
CA LYS A 122 -2.49 -15.43 8.33
C LYS A 122 -3.02 -16.68 7.67
N PRO A 123 -2.15 -17.61 7.25
CA PRO A 123 -2.59 -18.86 6.65
C PRO A 123 -3.45 -19.65 7.64
N LYS A 124 -4.62 -20.09 7.17
CA LYS A 124 -5.56 -20.89 8.01
C LYS A 124 -5.05 -22.29 8.30
N TYR A 125 -4.02 -22.73 7.57
CA TYR A 125 -3.43 -24.06 7.69
C TYR A 125 -1.93 -24.00 7.44
N LYS A 126 -1.14 -24.59 8.34
CA LYS A 126 0.30 -24.76 8.16
C LYS A 126 0.56 -26.08 7.41
N LEU A 127 1.15 -25.99 6.22
CA LEU A 127 1.48 -27.16 5.40
C LEU A 127 2.47 -28.07 6.14
N LYS A 128 2.17 -29.37 6.13
CA LYS A 128 3.06 -30.42 6.66
C LYS A 128 3.95 -30.96 5.55
N SER A 129 5.07 -31.59 5.90
CA SER A 129 5.99 -32.17 4.92
C SER A 129 5.30 -33.16 3.97
N LYS A 130 4.28 -33.90 4.45
CA LYS A 130 3.46 -34.81 3.62
C LYS A 130 2.64 -34.01 2.57
N ASP A 131 2.07 -32.86 2.94
CA ASP A 131 1.29 -32.04 2.04
C ASP A 131 2.18 -31.44 0.94
N ILE A 132 3.36 -30.97 1.32
CA ILE A 132 4.36 -30.43 0.38
C ILE A 132 4.77 -31.54 -0.63
N LYS A 133 5.01 -32.74 -0.15
CA LYS A 133 5.36 -33.87 -1.02
C LYS A 133 4.23 -34.22 -2.00
N ASP A 134 2.98 -34.21 -1.54
CA ASP A 134 1.80 -34.47 -2.39
C ASP A 134 1.65 -33.37 -3.46
N LEU A 135 1.76 -32.06 -3.06
CA LEU A 135 1.71 -30.95 -3.98
C LEU A 135 2.83 -31.01 -5.01
N LYS A 136 4.09 -31.27 -4.60
CA LYS A 136 5.23 -31.41 -5.52
C LYS A 136 4.97 -32.56 -6.55
N ASN A 137 4.41 -33.68 -6.11
CA ASN A 137 4.07 -34.78 -7.00
C ASN A 137 2.96 -34.44 -8.01
N LYS A 138 1.93 -33.69 -7.58
CA LYS A 138 0.86 -33.22 -8.47
C LYS A 138 1.39 -32.21 -9.49
N ILE A 139 2.24 -31.26 -9.06
CA ILE A 139 2.87 -30.27 -9.94
C ILE A 139 3.76 -30.97 -10.98
N SER A 140 4.61 -31.90 -10.59
CA SER A 140 5.51 -32.61 -11.52
C SER A 140 4.75 -33.42 -12.58
N LYS A 141 3.52 -33.87 -12.27
CA LYS A 141 2.63 -34.60 -13.19
C LYS A 141 1.72 -33.69 -14.03
N SER A 142 1.74 -32.41 -13.83
CA SER A 142 0.81 -31.43 -14.47
C SER A 142 1.06 -31.20 -15.97
N LYS A 143 2.13 -31.76 -16.54
CA LYS A 143 2.57 -31.58 -17.93
C LYS A 143 2.95 -30.12 -18.30
N ILE A 144 3.08 -29.23 -17.31
CA ILE A 144 3.61 -27.87 -17.53
C ILE A 144 5.12 -27.98 -17.77
N SER A 145 5.64 -27.18 -18.70
CA SER A 145 7.08 -27.16 -18.97
C SER A 145 7.87 -26.63 -17.77
N ILE A 146 9.09 -27.12 -17.58
CA ILE A 146 10.02 -26.61 -16.55
C ILE A 146 10.19 -25.10 -16.70
N SER A 147 10.39 -24.62 -17.92
CA SER A 147 10.54 -23.20 -18.24
C SER A 147 9.34 -22.38 -17.78
N ASP A 148 8.10 -22.85 -18.02
CA ASP A 148 6.90 -22.11 -17.67
C ASP A 148 6.65 -22.10 -16.14
N LEU A 149 6.99 -23.19 -15.43
CA LEU A 149 6.94 -23.22 -13.97
C LEU A 149 7.91 -22.21 -13.35
N VAL A 150 9.17 -22.23 -13.80
CA VAL A 150 10.22 -21.37 -13.27
C VAL A 150 9.94 -19.89 -13.62
N SER A 151 9.58 -19.58 -14.88
CA SER A 151 9.32 -18.21 -15.30
C SER A 151 8.12 -17.61 -14.58
N THR A 152 7.07 -18.40 -14.29
CA THR A 152 5.91 -17.93 -13.52
C THR A 152 6.29 -17.62 -12.08
N ALA A 153 7.05 -18.49 -11.43
CA ALA A 153 7.54 -18.25 -10.06
C ALA A 153 8.47 -17.02 -10.00
N TRP A 154 9.36 -16.88 -10.97
CA TRP A 154 10.23 -15.70 -11.09
C TRP A 154 9.43 -14.43 -11.28
N ALA A 155 8.47 -14.41 -12.20
CA ALA A 155 7.59 -13.25 -12.42
C ALA A 155 6.81 -12.86 -11.16
N SER A 156 6.38 -13.85 -10.38
CA SER A 156 5.70 -13.63 -9.10
C SER A 156 6.62 -12.97 -8.06
N ALA A 157 7.90 -13.35 -8.01
CA ALA A 157 8.86 -12.91 -7.00
C ALA A 157 9.68 -11.66 -7.40
N SER A 158 9.80 -11.36 -8.69
CA SER A 158 10.74 -10.37 -9.24
C SER A 158 10.52 -8.93 -8.78
N THR A 159 9.35 -8.61 -8.24
CA THR A 159 9.03 -7.30 -7.68
C THR A 159 9.51 -7.11 -6.25
N PHE A 160 10.08 -8.14 -5.61
CA PHE A 160 10.56 -8.03 -4.24
C PHE A 160 11.75 -7.10 -4.10
N ARG A 161 11.69 -6.22 -3.10
CA ARG A 161 12.78 -5.32 -2.73
C ARG A 161 13.25 -5.63 -1.32
N GLY A 162 14.53 -6.01 -1.19
CA GLY A 162 15.11 -6.36 0.10
C GLY A 162 15.26 -5.18 1.07
N SER A 163 15.34 -3.93 0.55
CA SER A 163 15.53 -2.73 1.35
C SER A 163 14.32 -2.37 2.21
N ASP A 164 13.11 -2.57 1.69
CA ASP A 164 11.84 -2.20 2.34
C ASP A 164 10.84 -3.35 2.38
N LYS A 165 11.26 -4.53 1.95
CA LYS A 165 10.48 -5.77 1.92
C LYS A 165 9.13 -5.66 1.17
N ARG A 166 9.05 -4.72 0.22
CA ARG A 166 7.87 -4.57 -0.64
C ARG A 166 7.93 -5.47 -1.86
N GLY A 167 6.77 -5.74 -2.45
CA GLY A 167 6.64 -6.61 -3.61
C GLY A 167 6.70 -8.09 -3.25
N GLY A 168 7.18 -8.89 -4.20
CA GLY A 168 7.32 -10.33 -4.06
C GLY A 168 6.05 -11.13 -4.33
N ALA A 169 6.09 -12.40 -3.99
CA ALA A 169 5.05 -13.38 -4.33
C ALA A 169 3.72 -13.22 -3.56
N ASN A 170 3.73 -12.44 -2.47
CA ASN A 170 2.58 -12.25 -1.58
C ASN A 170 1.31 -11.87 -2.33
N GLY A 171 0.19 -12.54 -1.96
CA GLY A 171 -1.12 -12.31 -2.57
C GLY A 171 -1.25 -12.79 -4.00
N ALA A 172 -0.24 -13.47 -4.56
CA ALA A 172 -0.21 -13.95 -5.95
C ALA A 172 -0.53 -12.84 -6.98
N ARG A 173 -0.03 -11.63 -6.75
CA ARG A 173 -0.33 -10.41 -7.54
C ARG A 173 -0.05 -10.55 -9.01
N VAL A 174 0.86 -11.45 -9.40
CA VAL A 174 1.12 -11.80 -10.80
C VAL A 174 -0.14 -12.25 -11.56
N MET A 175 -1.18 -12.71 -10.85
CA MET A 175 -2.47 -13.09 -11.40
C MET A 175 -3.46 -11.94 -11.54
N LEU A 176 -3.17 -10.78 -10.96
CA LEU A 176 -4.06 -9.62 -10.88
C LEU A 176 -3.70 -8.56 -11.92
N GLU A 177 -4.68 -7.73 -12.27
CA GLU A 177 -4.44 -6.53 -13.06
C GLU A 177 -3.59 -5.52 -12.24
N PRO A 178 -2.67 -4.84 -12.90
CA PRO A 178 -2.28 -4.94 -14.32
C PRO A 178 -1.21 -6.01 -14.59
N GLN A 179 -0.59 -6.63 -13.57
CA GLN A 179 0.59 -7.51 -13.70
C GLN A 179 0.36 -8.71 -14.62
N LYS A 180 -0.82 -9.32 -14.56
CA LYS A 180 -1.14 -10.50 -15.40
C LYS A 180 -1.05 -10.23 -16.89
N ASN A 181 -1.20 -8.97 -17.30
CA ASN A 181 -1.20 -8.55 -18.71
C ASN A 181 0.14 -7.92 -19.15
N TRP A 182 1.11 -7.78 -18.26
CA TRP A 182 2.42 -7.28 -18.68
C TRP A 182 3.11 -8.24 -19.63
N ALA A 183 3.62 -7.71 -20.73
CA ALA A 183 4.27 -8.51 -21.78
C ALA A 183 5.43 -9.37 -21.22
N VAL A 184 6.19 -8.84 -20.24
CA VAL A 184 7.29 -9.54 -19.58
C VAL A 184 6.83 -10.82 -18.86
N ASN A 185 5.59 -10.88 -18.41
CA ASN A 185 5.01 -12.03 -17.71
C ASN A 185 4.45 -13.09 -18.67
N ASN A 186 4.47 -12.84 -19.98
CA ASN A 186 3.93 -13.72 -21.01
C ASN A 186 2.48 -14.17 -20.68
N PRO A 187 1.46 -13.32 -20.84
CA PRO A 187 0.10 -13.53 -20.33
C PRO A 187 -0.52 -14.88 -20.72
N LYS A 188 -0.26 -15.37 -21.93
CA LYS A 188 -0.79 -16.66 -22.40
C LYS A 188 -0.21 -17.84 -21.60
N LYS A 189 1.10 -17.87 -21.42
CA LYS A 189 1.77 -18.91 -20.64
C LYS A 189 1.41 -18.80 -19.15
N LEU A 190 1.44 -17.62 -18.59
CA LEU A 190 1.02 -17.34 -17.22
C LEU A 190 -0.39 -17.87 -16.97
N SER A 191 -1.35 -17.55 -17.83
CA SER A 191 -2.74 -18.05 -17.73
C SER A 191 -2.82 -19.57 -17.74
N THR A 192 -2.01 -20.23 -18.58
CA THR A 192 -1.96 -21.71 -18.65
C THR A 192 -1.45 -22.31 -17.35
N VAL A 193 -0.34 -21.81 -16.82
CA VAL A 193 0.24 -22.26 -15.54
C VAL A 193 -0.74 -22.05 -14.40
N VAL A 194 -1.29 -20.84 -14.28
CA VAL A 194 -2.24 -20.48 -13.22
C VAL A 194 -3.48 -21.37 -13.24
N LYS A 195 -4.05 -21.66 -14.42
CA LYS A 195 -5.20 -22.57 -14.54
C LYS A 195 -4.87 -23.99 -14.06
N ALA A 196 -3.68 -24.48 -14.35
CA ALA A 196 -3.26 -25.80 -13.90
C ALA A 196 -3.00 -25.83 -12.39
N LEU A 197 -2.37 -24.80 -11.85
CA LEU A 197 -2.16 -24.67 -10.40
C LEU A 197 -3.47 -24.51 -9.63
N ASN A 198 -4.46 -23.77 -10.17
CA ASN A 198 -5.79 -23.69 -9.58
C ASN A 198 -6.45 -25.09 -9.47
N LYS A 199 -6.37 -25.91 -10.51
CA LYS A 199 -6.89 -27.29 -10.45
C LYS A 199 -6.21 -28.12 -9.35
N ILE A 200 -4.90 -27.95 -9.17
CA ILE A 200 -4.16 -28.64 -8.11
C ILE A 200 -4.60 -28.13 -6.74
N LYS A 201 -4.78 -26.82 -6.60
CA LYS A 201 -5.28 -26.20 -5.38
C LYS A 201 -6.69 -26.68 -5.03
N ASP A 202 -7.61 -26.71 -5.97
CA ASP A 202 -9.00 -27.16 -5.77
C ASP A 202 -9.05 -28.65 -5.34
N GLN A 203 -8.14 -29.48 -5.84
CA GLN A 203 -8.01 -30.87 -5.43
C GLN A 203 -7.35 -31.06 -4.06
N PHE A 204 -6.57 -30.08 -3.61
CA PHE A 204 -5.86 -30.15 -2.34
C PHE A 204 -6.69 -29.55 -1.20
N ASP A 205 -7.33 -28.42 -1.45
CA ASP A 205 -8.06 -27.66 -0.45
C ASP A 205 -9.34 -28.38 0.00
N ASN A 206 -9.58 -28.32 1.30
CA ASN A 206 -10.81 -28.82 1.91
C ASN A 206 -11.07 -28.08 3.24
N LYS A 207 -12.10 -28.48 4.00
CA LYS A 207 -12.46 -27.85 5.30
C LYS A 207 -11.32 -27.85 6.34
N LYS A 208 -10.32 -28.74 6.20
CA LYS A 208 -9.26 -28.95 7.20
C LYS A 208 -7.88 -28.48 6.73
N LYS A 209 -7.65 -28.32 5.44
CA LYS A 209 -6.36 -27.91 4.88
C LYS A 209 -6.51 -27.04 3.65
N SER A 210 -5.57 -26.15 3.46
CA SER A 210 -5.54 -25.24 2.31
C SER A 210 -4.11 -24.83 2.00
N VAL A 211 -3.87 -24.41 0.75
CA VAL A 211 -2.61 -23.80 0.30
C VAL A 211 -2.93 -22.47 -0.37
N SER A 212 -2.12 -21.44 -0.13
CA SER A 212 -2.27 -20.18 -0.85
C SER A 212 -1.81 -20.35 -2.32
N MET A 213 -2.37 -19.54 -3.22
CA MET A 213 -1.88 -19.56 -4.61
C MET A 213 -0.46 -19.03 -4.70
N ALA A 214 -0.08 -18.07 -3.86
CA ALA A 214 1.27 -17.54 -3.78
C ALA A 214 2.27 -18.65 -3.44
N ASP A 215 2.01 -19.41 -2.37
CA ASP A 215 2.84 -20.54 -1.97
C ASP A 215 2.92 -21.61 -3.06
N LEU A 216 1.79 -21.89 -3.71
CA LEU A 216 1.73 -22.90 -4.76
C LEU A 216 2.55 -22.50 -6.00
N ILE A 217 2.56 -21.22 -6.37
CA ILE A 217 3.38 -20.69 -7.46
C ILE A 217 4.88 -20.82 -7.12
N VAL A 218 5.27 -20.43 -5.90
CA VAL A 218 6.67 -20.55 -5.45
C VAL A 218 7.10 -22.00 -5.41
N LEU A 219 6.27 -22.87 -4.83
CA LEU A 219 6.53 -24.32 -4.81
C LEU A 219 6.67 -24.89 -6.22
N ALA A 220 5.85 -24.43 -7.16
CA ALA A 220 5.90 -24.88 -8.55
C ALA A 220 7.22 -24.51 -9.24
N GLY A 221 7.76 -23.31 -8.96
CA GLY A 221 9.10 -22.91 -9.41
C GLY A 221 10.19 -23.84 -8.85
N GLY A 222 10.13 -24.13 -7.54
CA GLY A 222 11.03 -25.08 -6.91
C GLY A 222 10.96 -26.48 -7.55
N VAL A 223 9.76 -26.98 -7.82
CA VAL A 223 9.58 -28.27 -8.54
C VAL A 223 10.19 -28.21 -9.95
N GLY A 224 10.04 -27.08 -10.66
CA GLY A 224 10.68 -26.89 -11.97
C GLY A 224 12.20 -27.03 -11.91
N VAL A 225 12.84 -26.41 -10.90
CA VAL A 225 14.29 -26.51 -10.69
C VAL A 225 14.70 -27.93 -10.32
N GLU A 226 13.97 -28.61 -9.42
CA GLU A 226 14.24 -30.01 -9.05
C GLU A 226 14.12 -30.95 -10.27
N MET A 227 13.13 -30.72 -11.13
CA MET A 227 12.96 -31.51 -12.39
C MET A 227 14.11 -31.24 -13.37
N ALA A 228 14.58 -30.01 -13.49
CA ALA A 228 15.72 -29.63 -14.35
C ALA A 228 17.00 -30.32 -13.85
N ALA A 229 17.29 -30.21 -12.56
CA ALA A 229 18.44 -30.86 -11.94
C ALA A 229 18.43 -32.40 -12.15
N LYS A 230 17.27 -33.03 -11.94
CA LYS A 230 17.10 -34.47 -12.19
C LYS A 230 17.39 -34.87 -13.64
N LYS A 231 16.94 -34.06 -14.63
CA LYS A 231 17.24 -34.28 -16.03
C LYS A 231 18.75 -34.18 -16.35
N ALA A 232 19.46 -33.31 -15.59
CA ALA A 232 20.91 -33.18 -15.70
C ALA A 232 21.70 -34.19 -14.88
N GLY A 233 21.05 -35.18 -14.28
CA GLY A 233 21.70 -36.24 -13.48
C GLY A 233 22.02 -35.85 -12.03
N HIS A 234 21.53 -34.69 -11.56
CA HIS A 234 21.77 -34.21 -10.20
C HIS A 234 20.56 -34.42 -9.30
N LYS A 235 20.82 -34.75 -8.03
CA LYS A 235 19.80 -34.81 -6.99
C LYS A 235 19.83 -33.53 -6.17
N VAL A 236 18.83 -32.71 -6.34
CA VAL A 236 18.65 -31.46 -5.59
C VAL A 236 17.31 -31.52 -4.86
N CYS A 237 17.29 -31.08 -3.63
CA CYS A 237 16.07 -30.87 -2.86
C CYS A 237 16.06 -29.39 -2.43
N LEU A 238 15.14 -28.61 -3.00
CA LEU A 238 14.94 -27.23 -2.57
C LEU A 238 14.08 -27.22 -1.31
N LEU A 239 14.58 -26.51 -0.29
CA LEU A 239 13.81 -26.24 0.89
C LEU A 239 12.66 -25.30 0.50
N TYR A 240 11.45 -25.71 0.82
CA TYR A 240 10.30 -24.82 0.79
C TYR A 240 10.31 -24.04 2.11
N THR A 241 10.67 -22.79 2.06
CA THR A 241 10.45 -21.85 3.15
C THR A 241 9.10 -21.21 2.92
N SER A 242 8.16 -21.44 3.84
CA SER A 242 6.93 -20.67 3.86
C SER A 242 7.29 -19.20 4.00
N ASP A 243 6.91 -18.42 3.03
CA ASP A 243 6.90 -16.99 2.96
C ASP A 243 8.03 -16.24 3.71
N ALA A 244 8.92 -15.61 2.93
CA ALA A 244 9.99 -14.75 3.45
C ALA A 244 9.47 -13.55 4.28
N ALA A 245 8.17 -13.32 4.36
CA ALA A 245 7.53 -12.32 5.21
C ALA A 245 7.24 -12.84 6.63
N ASP A 246 7.21 -14.16 6.86
CA ASP A 246 6.94 -14.75 8.18
C ASP A 246 8.22 -15.03 8.99
N ASP A 247 9.42 -14.95 8.38
CA ASP A 247 10.70 -15.24 9.05
C ASP A 247 11.23 -14.09 9.95
N THR A 248 10.41 -13.09 10.26
CA THR A 248 10.80 -12.02 11.20
C THR A 248 10.26 -12.20 12.62
N SER A 249 9.80 -13.40 12.98
CA SER A 249 9.47 -13.75 14.37
C SER A 249 10.53 -14.72 14.93
N GLY A 250 11.73 -14.20 15.18
CA GLY A 250 12.76 -14.76 16.02
C GLY A 250 13.16 -13.72 17.04
#